data_e88f507ae97a483c2621696e509b6803
#
_entry.id   e88f507ae97a483c2621696e509b6803
#
_cell.length_a   1.000
_cell.length_b   1.000
_cell.length_c   1.000
_cell.angle_alpha   90.00
_cell.angle_beta   90.00
_cell.angle_gamma   90.00
#
_symmetry.space_group_name_H-M   'P 1'
#
loop_
_entity.id
_entity.type
_entity.pdbx_description
1 polymer ?
#
loop_
_entity_poly.entity_id
_entity_poly.type
_entity_poly.pdbx_seq_one_letter_code
_entity_poly.pdbx_strand_id
1 'polypeptide(L)'
;MPISAENNKVILKAIDILADRKGYVPEMFNPYNRTEITGKAPTLSTGSMVTSSCAVLIFETADGKQIPVYEVRGGRITIKGKEYPIKLRDGLYIIRKLTVTECKRLQTVPDTYAFPVSDTQAYKMLGNGWTVDVIAHIMNHFTGLTEEPVEVLSMYDGMSCGHIALDKLGVDITVYYATEIDKYAIQTTQHNYPETVQLGDAFQVRDDEWRPRRAAEVE
;
A
#
# COMPACT_ATOMS: atom_id res chain seq x y z
N MET A 1 -12.68 -4.08 -4.64
CA MET A 1 -13.66 -4.90 -5.41
C MET A 1 -13.96 -6.16 -4.65
N PRO A 2 -15.23 -6.53 -4.51
CA PRO A 2 -15.64 -7.81 -3.96
C PRO A 2 -15.07 -8.95 -4.81
N ILE A 3 -14.75 -10.05 -4.15
CA ILE A 3 -14.18 -11.23 -4.81
C ILE A 3 -15.14 -12.39 -4.55
N SER A 4 -15.50 -13.14 -5.58
CA SER A 4 -16.11 -14.43 -5.38
C SER A 4 -15.06 -15.41 -4.87
N ALA A 5 -15.16 -15.81 -3.62
CA ALA A 5 -14.29 -16.86 -3.07
C ALA A 5 -14.46 -18.16 -3.86
N GLU A 6 -15.67 -18.43 -4.32
CA GLU A 6 -16.03 -19.64 -5.06
C GLU A 6 -15.28 -19.79 -6.39
N ASN A 7 -14.95 -18.67 -7.04
CA ASN A 7 -14.24 -18.64 -8.31
C ASN A 7 -12.73 -18.39 -8.16
N ASN A 8 -12.23 -18.17 -6.94
CA ASN A 8 -10.82 -17.88 -6.69
C ASN A 8 -10.13 -19.06 -5.98
N LYS A 9 -9.45 -19.88 -6.76
CA LYS A 9 -8.74 -21.08 -6.25
C LYS A 9 -7.72 -20.78 -5.13
N VAL A 10 -7.09 -19.59 -5.16
CA VAL A 10 -6.09 -19.20 -4.15
C VAL A 10 -6.79 -18.91 -2.83
N ILE A 11 -7.89 -18.16 -2.87
CA ILE A 11 -8.69 -17.84 -1.67
C ILE A 11 -9.31 -19.10 -1.09
N LEU A 12 -9.94 -19.95 -1.90
CA LEU A 12 -10.52 -21.20 -1.43
C LEU A 12 -9.49 -22.09 -0.74
N LYS A 13 -8.33 -22.27 -1.37
CA LYS A 13 -7.24 -23.06 -0.78
C LYS A 13 -6.74 -22.47 0.53
N ALA A 14 -6.68 -21.15 0.63
CA ALA A 14 -6.28 -20.49 1.87
C ALA A 14 -7.31 -20.67 2.97
N ILE A 15 -8.60 -20.54 2.66
CA ILE A 15 -9.71 -20.77 3.58
C ILE A 15 -9.67 -22.21 4.11
N ASP A 16 -9.58 -23.23 3.23
CA ASP A 16 -9.48 -24.62 3.64
C ASP A 16 -8.32 -24.86 4.61
N ILE A 17 -7.10 -24.41 4.23
CA ILE A 17 -5.90 -24.62 5.04
C ILE A 17 -5.98 -23.88 6.39
N LEU A 18 -6.51 -22.67 6.40
CA LEU A 18 -6.65 -21.89 7.63
C LEU A 18 -7.70 -22.50 8.55
N ALA A 19 -8.85 -22.91 8.01
CA ALA A 19 -9.88 -23.58 8.76
C ALA A 19 -9.39 -24.92 9.36
N ASP A 20 -8.68 -25.73 8.58
CA ASP A 20 -8.11 -27.00 9.06
C ASP A 20 -7.05 -26.78 10.16
N ARG A 21 -6.19 -25.77 10.00
CA ARG A 21 -5.10 -25.49 10.94
C ARG A 21 -5.58 -24.82 12.23
N LYS A 22 -6.56 -23.92 12.15
CA LYS A 22 -7.01 -23.05 13.27
C LYS A 22 -8.36 -23.47 13.84
N GLY A 23 -9.10 -24.30 13.13
CA GLY A 23 -10.47 -24.65 13.49
C GLY A 23 -11.51 -23.57 13.13
N TYR A 24 -11.12 -22.51 12.44
CA TYR A 24 -12.02 -21.44 11.96
C TYR A 24 -11.43 -20.69 10.77
N VAL A 25 -12.27 -19.97 10.01
CA VAL A 25 -11.84 -19.02 8.98
C VAL A 25 -11.57 -17.68 9.64
N PRO A 26 -10.34 -17.12 9.51
CA PRO A 26 -10.03 -15.80 10.04
C PRO A 26 -10.80 -14.69 9.32
N GLU A 27 -11.16 -13.64 10.07
CA GLU A 27 -11.80 -12.43 9.54
C GLU A 27 -10.92 -11.71 8.53
N MET A 28 -9.62 -11.66 8.78
CA MET A 28 -8.64 -11.10 7.85
C MET A 28 -7.46 -12.07 7.69
N PHE A 29 -7.09 -12.34 6.46
CA PHE A 29 -5.99 -13.26 6.17
C PHE A 29 -5.29 -12.95 4.85
N ASN A 30 -4.03 -13.36 4.78
CA ASN A 30 -3.26 -13.36 3.54
C ASN A 30 -3.50 -14.68 2.80
N PRO A 31 -4.15 -14.68 1.63
CA PRO A 31 -4.49 -15.92 0.92
C PRO A 31 -3.27 -16.59 0.30
N TYR A 32 -2.19 -15.87 0.06
CA TYR A 32 -0.97 -16.41 -0.52
C TYR A 32 -0.13 -17.14 0.52
N ASN A 33 0.17 -16.47 1.63
CA ASN A 33 0.96 -17.06 2.72
C ASN A 33 0.11 -17.94 3.64
N ARG A 34 -1.21 -17.94 3.48
CA ARG A 34 -2.18 -18.68 4.30
C ARG A 34 -1.98 -18.40 5.78
N THR A 35 -1.87 -17.12 6.11
CA THR A 35 -1.69 -16.64 7.48
C THR A 35 -2.83 -15.73 7.87
N GLU A 36 -3.31 -15.88 9.10
CA GLU A 36 -4.22 -14.93 9.72
C GLU A 36 -3.50 -13.62 9.97
N ILE A 37 -4.23 -12.52 9.82
CA ILE A 37 -3.74 -11.18 10.11
C ILE A 37 -4.46 -10.71 11.37
N THR A 38 -3.69 -10.45 12.43
CA THR A 38 -4.22 -9.97 13.71
C THR A 38 -3.49 -8.70 14.13
N GLY A 39 -4.25 -7.65 14.41
CA GLY A 39 -3.74 -6.40 14.97
C GLY A 39 -2.93 -5.52 14.00
N LYS A 40 -2.00 -6.07 13.24
CA LYS A 40 -1.19 -5.34 12.25
C LYS A 40 -1.38 -5.92 10.86
N ALA A 41 -1.47 -5.06 9.86
CA ALA A 41 -1.48 -5.49 8.48
C ALA A 41 -0.12 -6.10 8.08
N PRO A 42 -0.12 -7.09 7.16
CA PRO A 42 1.13 -7.63 6.63
C PRO A 42 1.79 -6.59 5.72
N THR A 43 3.08 -6.80 5.45
CA THR A 43 3.79 -6.04 4.43
C THR A 43 3.03 -6.09 3.11
N LEU A 44 2.74 -4.92 2.55
CA LEU A 44 2.20 -4.81 1.20
C LEU A 44 3.32 -5.17 0.23
N SER A 45 3.05 -6.07 -0.71
CA SER A 45 4.04 -6.49 -1.70
C SER A 45 3.65 -6.06 -3.11
N THR A 46 4.65 -5.88 -3.98
CA THR A 46 4.48 -5.45 -5.37
C THR A 46 3.91 -6.52 -6.28
N GLY A 47 4.08 -7.78 -5.88
CA GLY A 47 3.64 -8.93 -6.65
C GLY A 47 2.12 -9.01 -6.71
N SER A 48 1.57 -8.57 -7.83
CA SER A 48 0.16 -8.70 -8.19
C SER A 48 -0.81 -8.65 -7.00
N MET A 49 -0.98 -7.47 -6.43
CA MET A 49 -2.10 -7.21 -5.52
C MET A 49 -3.46 -7.54 -6.17
N VAL A 50 -3.43 -7.98 -7.43
CA VAL A 50 -4.62 -8.38 -8.16
C VAL A 50 -5.15 -9.73 -7.69
N THR A 51 -4.31 -10.66 -7.19
CA THR A 51 -4.80 -11.99 -6.76
C THR A 51 -4.04 -12.69 -5.66
N SER A 52 -2.80 -12.33 -5.34
CA SER A 52 -1.95 -13.22 -4.54
C SER A 52 -1.31 -12.66 -3.27
N SER A 53 -1.29 -11.35 -3.08
CA SER A 53 -0.57 -10.75 -1.95
C SER A 53 -1.41 -9.79 -1.09
N CYS A 54 -2.70 -9.67 -1.34
CA CYS A 54 -3.55 -8.80 -0.55
C CYS A 54 -4.19 -9.55 0.60
N ALA A 55 -4.36 -8.84 1.70
CA ALA A 55 -5.28 -9.27 2.73
C ALA A 55 -6.69 -9.40 2.14
N VAL A 56 -7.35 -10.50 2.42
CA VAL A 56 -8.77 -10.69 2.13
C VAL A 56 -9.51 -10.40 3.41
N LEU A 57 -10.42 -9.44 3.35
CA LEU A 57 -11.28 -9.06 4.46
C LEU A 57 -12.69 -9.57 4.22
N ILE A 58 -13.31 -10.02 5.29
CA ILE A 58 -14.74 -10.35 5.32
C ILE A 58 -15.45 -9.20 5.99
N PHE A 59 -16.39 -8.56 5.28
CA PHE A 59 -17.13 -7.40 5.74
C PHE A 59 -18.61 -7.68 5.80
N GLU A 60 -19.27 -7.12 6.79
CA GLU A 60 -20.72 -7.00 6.81
C GLU A 60 -21.18 -6.07 5.68
N THR A 61 -22.23 -6.46 4.93
CA THR A 61 -22.82 -5.66 3.87
C THR A 61 -24.29 -5.42 4.15
N ALA A 62 -24.74 -4.18 3.91
CA ALA A 62 -26.14 -3.78 4.11
C ALA A 62 -27.00 -4.05 2.87
N ASP A 63 -26.40 -4.24 1.67
CA ASP A 63 -27.13 -4.32 0.40
C ASP A 63 -26.73 -5.53 -0.43
N GLY A 64 -27.66 -6.47 -0.62
CA GLY A 64 -27.50 -7.73 -1.36
C GLY A 64 -27.49 -7.61 -2.90
N LYS A 65 -27.01 -6.51 -3.51
CA LYS A 65 -27.02 -6.37 -4.98
C LYS A 65 -25.73 -6.83 -5.63
N GLN A 66 -25.81 -7.94 -6.38
CA GLN A 66 -24.84 -8.46 -7.39
C GLN A 66 -23.42 -8.79 -6.91
N ILE A 67 -23.19 -8.86 -5.60
CA ILE A 67 -21.92 -9.22 -5.00
C ILE A 67 -22.13 -10.57 -4.33
N PRO A 68 -21.19 -11.53 -4.41
CA PRO A 68 -21.29 -12.76 -3.64
C PRO A 68 -21.38 -12.43 -2.15
N VAL A 69 -22.53 -12.68 -1.57
CA VAL A 69 -22.82 -12.44 -0.16
C VAL A 69 -22.82 -13.79 0.54
N TYR A 70 -22.13 -13.85 1.67
CA TYR A 70 -22.00 -15.03 2.50
C TYR A 70 -22.75 -14.79 3.81
N GLU A 71 -23.66 -15.68 4.16
CA GLU A 71 -24.35 -15.61 5.45
C GLU A 71 -23.51 -16.27 6.53
N VAL A 72 -23.33 -15.56 7.64
CA VAL A 72 -22.82 -16.13 8.88
C VAL A 72 -24.04 -16.36 9.79
N ARG A 73 -24.21 -17.61 10.26
CA ARG A 73 -25.26 -18.00 11.17
C ARG A 73 -24.70 -18.95 12.25
N GLY A 74 -24.93 -18.64 13.51
CA GLY A 74 -24.47 -19.45 14.63
C GLY A 74 -22.95 -19.66 14.64
N GLY A 75 -22.14 -18.66 14.24
CA GLY A 75 -20.70 -18.74 14.17
C GLY A 75 -20.18 -19.62 13.04
N ARG A 76 -20.96 -19.84 11.98
CA ARG A 76 -20.58 -20.62 10.79
C ARG A 76 -20.84 -19.84 9.51
N ILE A 77 -19.97 -20.02 8.53
CA ILE A 77 -20.08 -19.44 7.18
C ILE A 77 -20.07 -20.59 6.16
N THR A 78 -20.94 -20.51 5.17
CA THR A 78 -20.96 -21.47 4.06
C THR A 78 -20.28 -20.88 2.84
N ILE A 79 -19.24 -21.55 2.34
CA ILE A 79 -18.52 -21.15 1.14
C ILE A 79 -18.43 -22.38 0.23
N LYS A 80 -18.97 -22.26 -0.98
CA LYS A 80 -19.01 -23.33 -1.98
C LYS A 80 -19.61 -24.64 -1.42
N GLY A 81 -20.69 -24.53 -0.64
CA GLY A 81 -21.40 -25.67 -0.07
C GLY A 81 -20.70 -26.36 1.12
N LYS A 82 -19.55 -25.85 1.56
CA LYS A 82 -18.83 -26.33 2.75
C LYS A 82 -18.98 -25.31 3.87
N GLU A 83 -19.28 -25.79 5.07
CA GLU A 83 -19.40 -24.96 6.27
C GLU A 83 -18.06 -24.84 7.00
N TYR A 84 -17.76 -23.61 7.43
CA TYR A 84 -16.56 -23.29 8.21
C TYR A 84 -16.94 -22.54 9.49
N PRO A 85 -16.34 -22.85 10.63
CA PRO A 85 -16.44 -22.03 11.82
C PRO A 85 -15.79 -20.66 11.59
N ILE A 86 -16.43 -19.59 12.11
CA ILE A 86 -15.93 -18.21 11.99
C ILE A 86 -16.29 -17.43 13.26
N LYS A 87 -15.46 -16.44 13.63
CA LYS A 87 -15.64 -15.61 14.83
C LYS A 87 -16.38 -14.31 14.56
N LEU A 88 -17.16 -14.27 13.48
CA LEU A 88 -18.01 -13.10 13.18
C LEU A 88 -19.40 -13.28 13.81
N ARG A 89 -20.08 -12.16 14.03
CA ARG A 89 -21.49 -12.15 14.44
C ARG A 89 -22.37 -12.65 13.28
N ASP A 90 -23.55 -13.12 13.60
CA ASP A 90 -24.53 -13.48 12.57
C ASP A 90 -24.84 -12.25 11.72
N GLY A 91 -24.85 -12.45 10.40
CA GLY A 91 -25.05 -11.36 9.43
C GLY A 91 -24.62 -11.74 8.01
N LEU A 92 -24.69 -10.76 7.13
CA LEU A 92 -24.34 -10.91 5.73
C LEU A 92 -22.97 -10.27 5.45
N TYR A 93 -22.08 -11.01 4.81
CA TYR A 93 -20.69 -10.63 4.60
C TYR A 93 -20.28 -10.76 3.14
N ILE A 94 -19.30 -9.97 2.75
CA ILE A 94 -18.60 -10.09 1.46
C ILE A 94 -17.13 -10.36 1.70
N ILE A 95 -16.50 -11.12 0.79
CA ILE A 95 -15.05 -11.27 0.76
C ILE A 95 -14.51 -10.29 -0.28
N ARG A 96 -13.59 -9.43 0.10
CA ARG A 96 -12.99 -8.44 -0.80
C ARG A 96 -11.50 -8.21 -0.53
N LYS A 97 -10.83 -7.62 -1.51
CA LYS A 97 -9.48 -7.08 -1.33
C LYS A 97 -9.53 -5.75 -0.59
N LEU A 98 -8.41 -5.37 0.01
CA LEU A 98 -8.18 -4.01 0.45
C LEU A 98 -8.31 -3.05 -0.75
N THR A 99 -8.90 -1.90 -0.52
CA THR A 99 -8.92 -0.79 -1.49
C THR A 99 -7.57 -0.07 -1.52
N VAL A 100 -7.31 0.71 -2.57
CA VAL A 100 -6.12 1.59 -2.63
C VAL A 100 -6.06 2.51 -1.42
N THR A 101 -7.21 3.09 -1.01
CA THR A 101 -7.30 3.97 0.17
C THR A 101 -6.91 3.24 1.46
N GLU A 102 -7.37 2.01 1.66
CA GLU A 102 -6.97 1.21 2.81
C GLU A 102 -5.48 0.90 2.80
N CYS A 103 -4.92 0.55 1.63
CA CYS A 103 -3.48 0.34 1.48
C CYS A 103 -2.68 1.62 1.73
N LYS A 104 -3.17 2.80 1.29
CA LYS A 104 -2.58 4.10 1.63
C LYS A 104 -2.49 4.28 3.15
N ARG A 105 -3.61 4.10 3.84
CA ARG A 105 -3.69 4.26 5.30
C ARG A 105 -2.81 3.28 6.05
N LEU A 106 -2.69 2.04 5.56
CA LEU A 106 -1.78 1.03 6.12
C LEU A 106 -0.30 1.42 5.96
N GLN A 107 0.05 2.12 4.88
CA GLN A 107 1.39 2.69 4.67
C GLN A 107 1.54 4.09 5.28
N THR A 108 0.52 4.57 6.00
CA THR A 108 0.47 5.89 6.63
C THR A 108 0.69 7.05 5.65
N VAL A 109 0.35 6.81 4.37
CA VAL A 109 0.31 7.83 3.32
C VAL A 109 -0.95 8.66 3.51
N PRO A 110 -0.89 10.01 3.46
CA PRO A 110 -2.04 10.89 3.66
C PRO A 110 -3.18 10.62 2.67
N ASP A 111 -4.43 10.78 3.11
CA ASP A 111 -5.60 10.61 2.24
C ASP A 111 -5.63 11.63 1.09
N THR A 112 -4.97 12.77 1.27
CA THR A 112 -4.80 13.82 0.24
C THR A 112 -3.84 13.42 -0.89
N TYR A 113 -2.93 12.48 -0.64
CA TYR A 113 -1.98 12.02 -1.65
C TYR A 113 -2.71 11.27 -2.77
N ALA A 114 -2.66 11.76 -4.00
CA ALA A 114 -3.41 11.23 -5.14
C ALA A 114 -2.59 10.24 -5.96
N PHE A 115 -3.29 9.29 -6.58
CA PHE A 115 -2.72 8.37 -7.57
C PHE A 115 -3.39 8.62 -8.92
N PRO A 116 -2.82 9.46 -9.81
CA PRO A 116 -3.37 9.75 -11.15
C PRO A 116 -3.08 8.62 -12.15
N VAL A 117 -3.14 7.39 -11.67
CA VAL A 117 -2.81 6.16 -12.39
C VAL A 117 -3.84 5.07 -12.09
N SER A 118 -3.75 3.91 -12.76
CA SER A 118 -4.66 2.80 -12.47
C SER A 118 -4.42 2.21 -11.07
N ASP A 119 -5.45 1.63 -10.47
CA ASP A 119 -5.36 0.93 -9.17
C ASP A 119 -4.20 -0.08 -9.13
N THR A 120 -3.95 -0.80 -10.25
CA THR A 120 -2.85 -1.76 -10.33
C THR A 120 -1.49 -1.09 -10.12
N GLN A 121 -1.28 0.08 -10.70
CA GLN A 121 -0.04 0.84 -10.52
C GLN A 121 0.04 1.45 -9.11
N ALA A 122 -1.08 1.96 -8.58
CA ALA A 122 -1.14 2.46 -7.21
C ALA A 122 -0.77 1.36 -6.20
N TYR A 123 -1.33 0.16 -6.34
CA TYR A 123 -0.96 -0.98 -5.49
C TYR A 123 0.52 -1.34 -5.61
N LYS A 124 1.07 -1.35 -6.83
CA LYS A 124 2.49 -1.63 -7.07
C LYS A 124 3.38 -0.61 -6.33
N MET A 125 3.07 0.66 -6.44
CA MET A 125 3.81 1.73 -5.77
C MET A 125 3.68 1.65 -4.24
N LEU A 126 2.48 1.42 -3.71
CA LEU A 126 2.27 1.22 -2.28
C LEU A 126 3.00 -0.01 -1.73
N GLY A 127 3.14 -1.06 -2.55
CA GLY A 127 3.91 -2.26 -2.18
C GLY A 127 5.43 -2.05 -2.22
N ASN A 128 5.92 -1.14 -3.06
CA ASN A 128 7.34 -0.74 -3.10
C ASN A 128 7.65 0.37 -2.09
N GLY A 129 6.64 1.13 -1.69
CA GLY A 129 6.79 2.28 -0.81
C GLY A 129 7.07 1.88 0.64
N TRP A 130 7.48 2.88 1.40
CA TRP A 130 7.72 2.75 2.83
C TRP A 130 6.45 2.98 3.65
N THR A 131 6.44 2.48 4.87
CA THR A 131 5.49 2.95 5.89
C THR A 131 5.97 4.32 6.36
N VAL A 132 5.32 5.37 5.90
CA VAL A 132 5.80 6.76 5.99
C VAL A 132 6.08 7.19 7.43
N ASP A 133 5.19 6.85 8.39
CA ASP A 133 5.39 7.24 9.80
C ASP A 133 6.61 6.57 10.43
N VAL A 134 6.98 5.37 10.00
CA VAL A 134 8.20 4.71 10.48
C VAL A 134 9.42 5.47 10.01
N ILE A 135 9.44 5.90 8.75
CA ILE A 135 10.56 6.67 8.19
C ILE A 135 10.62 8.08 8.82
N ALA A 136 9.47 8.74 8.97
CA ALA A 136 9.40 10.01 9.68
C ALA A 136 9.92 9.89 11.12
N HIS A 137 9.54 8.82 11.84
CA HIS A 137 10.06 8.56 13.17
C HIS A 137 11.60 8.42 13.19
N ILE A 138 12.17 7.68 12.23
CA ILE A 138 13.62 7.52 12.12
C ILE A 138 14.30 8.87 11.80
N MET A 139 13.77 9.59 10.80
CA MET A 139 14.32 10.89 10.38
C MET A 139 14.24 11.95 11.47
N ASN A 140 13.23 11.90 12.34
CA ASN A 140 13.09 12.83 13.47
C ASN A 140 14.26 12.77 14.47
N HIS A 141 15.11 11.75 14.39
CA HIS A 141 16.31 11.64 15.22
C HIS A 141 17.55 12.26 14.54
N PHE A 142 17.43 12.78 13.32
CA PHE A 142 18.54 13.44 12.64
C PHE A 142 18.67 14.87 13.18
N THR A 143 19.83 15.16 13.77
CA THR A 143 20.12 16.48 14.32
C THR A 143 20.12 17.53 13.20
N GLY A 144 19.47 18.66 13.41
CA GLY A 144 19.45 19.78 12.49
C GLY A 144 18.47 19.67 11.31
N LEU A 145 17.78 18.54 11.15
CA LEU A 145 16.92 18.31 9.99
C LEU A 145 15.77 19.34 9.84
N THR A 146 15.28 19.91 10.94
CA THR A 146 14.21 20.91 10.98
C THR A 146 14.69 22.30 11.38
N GLU A 147 15.99 22.50 11.55
CA GLU A 147 16.56 23.76 12.03
C GLU A 147 16.89 24.72 10.89
N GLU A 148 17.29 24.18 9.74
CA GLU A 148 17.67 24.94 8.55
C GLU A 148 17.04 24.34 7.29
N PRO A 149 16.81 25.14 6.24
CA PRO A 149 16.34 24.65 4.94
C PRO A 149 17.31 23.62 4.35
N VAL A 150 16.77 22.54 3.76
CA VAL A 150 17.57 21.42 3.23
C VAL A 150 17.36 21.23 1.73
N GLU A 151 18.42 20.78 1.06
CA GLU A 151 18.32 20.19 -0.29
C GLU A 151 18.29 18.67 -0.13
N VAL A 152 17.38 18.01 -0.81
CA VAL A 152 17.16 16.55 -0.72
C VAL A 152 17.52 15.88 -2.04
N LEU A 153 18.33 14.81 -1.97
CA LEU A 153 18.50 13.86 -3.06
C LEU A 153 17.86 12.52 -2.68
N SER A 154 16.73 12.20 -3.30
CA SER A 154 16.06 10.91 -3.13
C SER A 154 16.47 9.95 -4.24
N MET A 155 17.22 8.92 -3.88
CA MET A 155 17.62 7.88 -4.84
C MET A 155 16.59 6.74 -4.84
N TYR A 156 16.15 6.34 -6.05
CA TYR A 156 15.07 5.36 -6.23
C TYR A 156 13.76 5.80 -5.57
N ASP A 157 13.36 7.02 -5.85
CA ASP A 157 12.32 7.77 -5.13
C ASP A 157 10.95 7.08 -5.08
N GLY A 158 10.61 6.31 -6.10
CA GLY A 158 9.32 5.65 -6.20
C GLY A 158 8.18 6.68 -6.24
N MET A 159 7.25 6.56 -5.32
CA MET A 159 6.13 7.50 -5.14
C MET A 159 6.42 8.58 -4.10
N SER A 160 7.68 8.95 -3.89
CA SER A 160 8.10 10.01 -2.96
C SER A 160 7.70 9.81 -1.49
N CYS A 161 7.77 8.57 -0.99
CA CYS A 161 7.51 8.32 0.44
C CYS A 161 8.46 9.11 1.35
N GLY A 162 9.70 9.37 0.91
CA GLY A 162 10.66 10.20 1.62
C GLY A 162 10.19 11.65 1.74
N HIS A 163 9.68 12.24 0.66
CA HIS A 163 9.11 13.59 0.66
C HIS A 163 7.93 13.69 1.64
N ILE A 164 6.99 12.72 1.56
CA ILE A 164 5.84 12.68 2.49
C ILE A 164 6.30 12.61 3.96
N ALA A 165 7.39 11.86 4.24
CA ALA A 165 7.92 11.76 5.59
C ALA A 165 8.55 13.07 6.08
N LEU A 166 9.27 13.78 5.21
CA LEU A 166 9.85 15.10 5.49
C LEU A 166 8.77 16.15 5.71
N ASP A 167 7.70 16.15 4.89
CA ASP A 167 6.55 17.04 5.07
C ASP A 167 5.88 16.83 6.45
N LYS A 168 5.72 15.57 6.86
CA LYS A 168 5.15 15.25 8.18
C LYS A 168 6.00 15.76 9.34
N LEU A 169 7.30 15.92 9.14
CA LEU A 169 8.23 16.47 10.12
C LEU A 169 8.31 18.00 10.06
N GLY A 170 7.68 18.62 9.05
CA GLY A 170 7.75 20.08 8.84
C GLY A 170 9.14 20.55 8.40
N VAL A 171 9.87 19.71 7.67
CA VAL A 171 11.19 20.06 7.12
C VAL A 171 11.02 21.08 6.01
N ASP A 172 11.79 22.16 6.07
CA ASP A 172 11.84 23.16 5.00
C ASP A 172 12.74 22.66 3.88
N ILE A 173 12.13 22.25 2.76
CA ILE A 173 12.82 21.68 1.60
C ILE A 173 12.95 22.77 0.54
N THR A 174 14.18 23.19 0.27
CA THR A 174 14.46 24.20 -0.78
C THR A 174 14.38 23.59 -2.17
N VAL A 175 14.93 22.39 -2.36
CA VAL A 175 14.85 21.63 -3.61
C VAL A 175 14.80 20.15 -3.31
N TYR A 176 13.91 19.44 -3.98
CA TYR A 176 13.82 17.98 -3.92
C TYR A 176 14.21 17.36 -5.27
N TYR A 177 15.34 16.69 -5.29
CA TYR A 177 15.83 15.94 -6.44
C TYR A 177 15.44 14.47 -6.30
N ALA A 178 14.92 13.87 -7.36
CA ALA A 178 14.51 12.47 -7.37
C ALA A 178 15.15 11.71 -8.53
N THR A 179 15.69 10.53 -8.25
CA THR A 179 16.03 9.57 -9.30
C THR A 179 14.96 8.48 -9.34
N GLU A 180 14.30 8.32 -10.47
CA GLU A 180 13.28 7.31 -10.73
C GLU A 180 13.18 7.05 -12.23
N ILE A 181 12.85 5.82 -12.62
CA ILE A 181 12.69 5.40 -14.01
C ILE A 181 11.28 4.87 -14.33
N ASP A 182 10.49 4.50 -13.30
CA ASP A 182 9.11 4.07 -13.49
C ASP A 182 8.22 5.29 -13.80
N LYS A 183 7.75 5.37 -15.04
CA LYS A 183 6.91 6.48 -15.51
C LYS A 183 5.67 6.73 -14.66
N TYR A 184 5.09 5.71 -14.04
CA TYR A 184 3.90 5.85 -13.21
C TYR A 184 4.24 6.42 -11.84
N ALA A 185 5.41 6.07 -11.30
CA ALA A 185 5.94 6.66 -10.09
C ALA A 185 6.26 8.15 -10.32
N ILE A 186 7.00 8.48 -11.40
CA ILE A 186 7.28 9.86 -11.81
C ILE A 186 5.98 10.66 -11.99
N GLN A 187 4.99 10.11 -12.71
CA GLN A 187 3.69 10.77 -12.90
C GLN A 187 2.99 11.05 -11.57
N THR A 188 3.07 10.12 -10.63
CA THR A 188 2.43 10.25 -9.31
C THR A 188 3.16 11.28 -8.45
N THR A 189 4.48 11.27 -8.44
CA THR A 189 5.30 12.28 -7.76
C THR A 189 5.01 13.67 -8.33
N GLN A 190 5.08 13.86 -9.65
CA GLN A 190 4.85 15.17 -10.28
C GLN A 190 3.43 15.70 -10.08
N HIS A 191 2.45 14.82 -9.86
CA HIS A 191 1.08 15.24 -9.56
C HIS A 191 0.96 15.80 -8.13
N ASN A 192 1.64 15.19 -7.16
CA ASN A 192 1.57 15.58 -5.74
C ASN A 192 2.62 16.63 -5.38
N TYR A 193 3.78 16.61 -6.03
CA TYR A 193 4.95 17.45 -5.82
C TYR A 193 5.50 17.94 -7.17
N PRO A 194 4.82 18.89 -7.83
CA PRO A 194 5.19 19.37 -9.17
C PRO A 194 6.57 20.02 -9.23
N GLU A 195 7.08 20.50 -8.11
CA GLU A 195 8.40 21.13 -7.95
C GLU A 195 9.56 20.13 -7.89
N THR A 196 9.27 18.81 -7.76
CA THR A 196 10.32 17.78 -7.73
C THR A 196 11.12 17.76 -9.02
N VAL A 197 12.43 17.88 -8.91
CA VAL A 197 13.36 17.80 -10.04
C VAL A 197 13.70 16.34 -10.33
N GLN A 198 13.22 15.81 -11.46
CA GLN A 198 13.48 14.44 -11.87
C GLN A 198 14.84 14.33 -12.56
N LEU A 199 15.75 13.53 -12.01
CA LEU A 199 17.09 13.29 -12.53
C LEU A 199 17.20 11.99 -13.37
N GLY A 200 16.13 11.18 -13.43
CA GLY A 200 16.11 9.94 -14.20
C GLY A 200 16.81 8.77 -13.51
N ASP A 201 17.71 8.09 -14.22
CA ASP A 201 18.36 6.89 -13.71
C ASP A 201 19.41 7.21 -12.62
N ALA A 202 19.25 6.59 -11.46
CA ALA A 202 20.17 6.74 -10.33
C ALA A 202 21.63 6.38 -10.68
N PHE A 203 21.86 5.47 -11.62
CA PHE A 203 23.21 5.10 -12.06
C PHE A 203 23.93 6.24 -12.80
N GLN A 204 23.18 7.14 -13.42
CA GLN A 204 23.73 8.31 -14.11
C GLN A 204 24.08 9.46 -13.17
N VAL A 205 23.60 9.41 -11.92
CA VAL A 205 23.75 10.45 -10.89
C VAL A 205 24.84 10.08 -9.88
N ARG A 206 25.57 8.99 -10.10
CA ARG A 206 26.57 8.45 -9.14
C ARG A 206 27.86 9.25 -9.00
N ASP A 207 28.18 10.05 -10.00
CA ASP A 207 29.43 10.80 -10.06
C ASP A 207 29.28 12.17 -9.39
N ASP A 208 30.36 12.81 -8.99
CA ASP A 208 30.38 14.09 -8.24
C ASP A 208 29.71 15.26 -8.98
N GLU A 209 29.35 15.08 -10.24
CA GLU A 209 28.65 16.07 -11.07
C GLU A 209 27.12 16.03 -10.95
N TRP A 210 26.56 15.19 -10.05
CA TRP A 210 25.10 15.06 -9.88
C TRP A 210 24.42 16.34 -9.34
N ARG A 211 25.18 17.28 -8.77
CA ARG A 211 24.62 18.57 -8.37
C ARG A 211 24.12 19.27 -9.61
N PRO A 212 22.77 19.44 -9.76
CA PRO A 212 22.24 20.16 -10.89
C PRO A 212 22.90 21.53 -10.94
N ARG A 213 23.36 21.94 -12.09
CA ARG A 213 23.80 23.31 -12.31
C ARG A 213 22.66 24.21 -11.83
N ARG A 214 22.94 25.04 -10.84
CA ARG A 214 21.94 25.98 -10.33
C ARG A 214 21.36 26.71 -11.52
N ALA A 215 20.01 26.92 -11.53
CA ALA A 215 19.31 27.60 -12.61
C ALA A 215 19.87 29.02 -12.95
N ALA A 216 20.81 29.54 -12.14
CA ALA A 216 21.51 30.79 -12.33
C ALA A 216 22.71 30.71 -13.31
N GLU A 217 23.04 29.52 -13.86
CA GLU A 217 24.15 29.36 -14.82
C GLU A 217 23.64 29.12 -16.26
N VAL A 218 22.35 29.31 -16.52
CA VAL A 218 21.77 29.34 -17.85
C VAL A 218 21.55 30.81 -18.21
N GLU A 219 22.64 31.50 -18.54
CA GLU A 219 22.58 32.72 -19.35
C GLU A 219 22.53 32.37 -20.84
#